data_6f757a44fc073d1552c741061b24e342
#
_entry.id   6f757a44fc073d1552c741061b24e342
#
_cell.length_a   1.000
_cell.length_b   1.000
_cell.length_c   1.000
_cell.angle_alpha   90.00
_cell.angle_beta   90.00
_cell.angle_gamma   90.00
#
_symmetry.space_group_name_H-M   'P 1'
#
loop_
_entity.id
_entity.type
_entity.pdbx_description
1 polymer ?
#
loop_
_entity_poly.entity_id
_entity_poly.type
_entity_poly.pdbx_seq_one_letter_code
_entity_poly.pdbx_strand_id
1 'polypeptide(L)'
;MFVCMSGEAPSDTDDCRHKKRPFWRIARNRRCEKVEQENLKLKVSASPHVRSKATTSDIMFDVVIALVPATAFGLYIFGWYAALLVAVCIGSCVGFEALYQKCMGKKVTVGDFSAVVTGLLLALNLPPNLPIWMAIAGSAFAIIIVKQLFGGLGQNFMNPALGARCFLLLSFSRYIDKLRI
;
A
#
# COMPACT_ATOMS: atom_id res chain seq x y z
N MET A 1 37.71 -16.12 17.66
CA MET A 1 38.76 -17.11 17.97
C MET A 1 38.17 -18.49 17.66
N PHE A 2 38.23 -18.91 16.40
CA PHE A 2 38.14 -20.33 16.03
C PHE A 2 38.77 -20.48 14.64
N VAL A 3 39.66 -21.43 14.60
CA VAL A 3 40.76 -21.73 13.70
C VAL A 3 40.25 -22.27 12.36
N CYS A 4 40.78 -21.69 11.25
CA CYS A 4 40.82 -22.32 9.95
C CYS A 4 41.76 -23.54 10.02
N MET A 5 41.25 -24.70 9.65
CA MET A 5 42.09 -25.84 9.28
C MET A 5 41.99 -26.01 7.76
N SER A 6 43.16 -25.77 7.14
CA SER A 6 43.52 -26.12 5.81
C SER A 6 43.49 -27.64 5.60
N GLY A 7 42.79 -28.06 4.55
CA GLY A 7 42.86 -29.42 4.03
C GLY A 7 43.30 -29.38 2.56
N GLU A 8 44.46 -29.92 2.30
CA GLU A 8 45.16 -30.01 1.04
C GLU A 8 44.35 -30.72 -0.06
N ALA A 9 44.45 -30.23 -1.26
CA ALA A 9 44.01 -30.90 -2.48
C ALA A 9 45.06 -31.97 -2.88
N PRO A 10 44.63 -33.19 -3.20
CA PRO A 10 45.52 -34.13 -3.86
C PRO A 10 45.52 -33.85 -5.36
N SER A 11 46.72 -33.59 -5.89
CA SER A 11 47.09 -33.63 -7.28
C SER A 11 46.99 -35.07 -7.80
N ASP A 12 46.17 -35.30 -8.79
CA ASP A 12 46.28 -36.52 -9.60
C ASP A 12 46.17 -36.15 -11.07
N THR A 13 47.35 -35.95 -11.62
CA THR A 13 47.64 -36.12 -13.03
C THR A 13 47.87 -37.62 -13.31
N ASP A 14 47.30 -38.07 -14.42
CA ASP A 14 47.52 -39.35 -15.07
C ASP A 14 46.46 -40.42 -14.87
N ASP A 15 45.57 -40.57 -15.79
CA ASP A 15 45.50 -41.73 -16.69
C ASP A 15 44.36 -41.58 -17.72
N CYS A 16 44.69 -41.01 -18.87
CA CYS A 16 43.84 -41.09 -20.07
C CYS A 16 43.93 -42.48 -20.70
N ARG A 17 43.36 -43.49 -20.04
CA ARG A 17 43.16 -44.77 -20.68
C ARG A 17 41.72 -44.90 -21.07
N HIS A 18 41.44 -44.83 -22.38
CA HIS A 18 40.20 -45.10 -23.09
C HIS A 18 39.58 -46.42 -22.64
N LYS A 19 38.79 -46.44 -21.56
CA LYS A 19 37.93 -47.54 -21.24
C LYS A 19 36.51 -47.09 -21.56
N LYS A 20 35.96 -47.66 -22.68
CA LYS A 20 34.56 -47.45 -23.09
C LYS A 20 33.66 -47.75 -21.92
N ARG A 21 33.13 -46.69 -21.28
CA ARG A 21 32.19 -46.84 -20.18
C ARG A 21 30.86 -47.36 -20.72
N PRO A 22 30.29 -48.46 -20.21
CA PRO A 22 29.04 -49.04 -20.72
C PRO A 22 27.92 -48.04 -20.61
N PHE A 23 27.10 -47.95 -21.66
CA PHE A 23 25.98 -47.02 -21.86
C PHE A 23 25.01 -46.93 -20.67
N TRP A 24 24.78 -48.03 -19.95
CA TRP A 24 23.93 -48.05 -18.76
C TRP A 24 24.47 -47.26 -17.59
N ARG A 25 25.79 -47.09 -17.48
CA ARG A 25 26.40 -46.26 -16.42
C ARG A 25 26.20 -44.76 -16.67
N ILE A 26 26.21 -44.35 -17.95
CA ILE A 26 25.94 -42.95 -18.33
C ILE A 26 24.46 -42.61 -18.11
N ALA A 27 23.57 -43.57 -18.38
CA ALA A 27 22.15 -43.41 -18.14
C ALA A 27 21.80 -43.32 -16.65
N ARG A 28 22.53 -44.07 -15.80
CA ARG A 28 22.37 -44.04 -14.34
C ARG A 28 22.86 -42.70 -13.78
N ASN A 29 24.01 -42.20 -14.25
CA ASN A 29 24.56 -40.92 -13.75
C ASN A 29 23.63 -39.75 -14.11
N ARG A 30 23.08 -39.72 -15.34
CA ARG A 30 22.07 -38.71 -15.73
C ARG A 30 20.79 -38.74 -14.90
N ARG A 31 20.43 -39.94 -14.42
CA ARG A 31 19.27 -40.10 -13.54
C ARG A 31 19.56 -39.61 -12.14
N CYS A 32 20.76 -39.85 -11.62
CA CYS A 32 21.21 -39.32 -10.35
C CYS A 32 21.35 -37.80 -10.37
N GLU A 33 21.96 -37.23 -11.41
CA GLU A 33 22.06 -35.76 -11.60
C GLU A 33 20.67 -35.09 -11.70
N LYS A 34 19.70 -35.71 -12.40
CA LYS A 34 18.32 -35.20 -12.45
C LYS A 34 17.63 -35.24 -11.09
N VAL A 35 17.83 -36.29 -10.32
CA VAL A 35 17.26 -36.43 -8.96
C VAL A 35 17.92 -35.46 -7.99
N GLU A 36 19.24 -35.23 -8.15
CA GLU A 36 19.98 -34.28 -7.35
C GLU A 36 19.64 -32.82 -7.71
N GLN A 37 19.42 -32.51 -8.99
CA GLN A 37 18.91 -31.21 -9.42
C GLN A 37 17.43 -30.99 -9.04
N GLU A 38 16.64 -32.03 -8.94
CA GLU A 38 15.24 -31.95 -8.51
C GLU A 38 15.15 -31.76 -6.99
N ASN A 39 16.09 -32.33 -6.24
CA ASN A 39 16.22 -32.11 -4.79
C ASN A 39 16.90 -30.76 -4.45
N LEU A 40 17.65 -30.19 -5.38
CA LEU A 40 18.27 -28.85 -5.23
C LEU A 40 17.37 -27.71 -5.69
N LYS A 41 16.11 -27.98 -6.08
CA LYS A 41 15.07 -26.97 -6.00
C LYS A 41 14.82 -26.75 -4.51
N LEU A 42 15.71 -25.95 -3.92
CA LEU A 42 15.45 -25.26 -2.65
C LEU A 42 14.01 -24.76 -2.76
N LYS A 43 13.08 -25.45 -2.11
CA LYS A 43 11.81 -24.85 -1.74
C LYS A 43 12.20 -23.72 -0.81
N VAL A 44 12.48 -22.55 -1.39
CA VAL A 44 12.39 -21.31 -0.66
C VAL A 44 10.91 -21.19 -0.37
N SER A 45 10.51 -21.83 0.72
CA SER A 45 9.27 -21.59 1.38
C SER A 45 9.34 -20.10 1.75
N ALA A 46 8.81 -19.24 0.87
CA ALA A 46 8.41 -17.92 1.31
C ALA A 46 7.65 -18.14 2.61
N SER A 47 8.05 -17.44 3.68
CA SER A 47 7.44 -17.53 4.99
C SER A 47 5.94 -17.71 4.85
N PRO A 48 5.29 -18.57 5.64
CA PRO A 48 3.89 -18.88 5.49
C PRO A 48 3.12 -17.56 5.52
N HIS A 49 2.69 -17.09 4.34
CA HIS A 49 1.75 -16.00 4.27
C HIS A 49 0.44 -16.55 4.84
N VAL A 50 0.22 -16.29 6.12
CA VAL A 50 -1.10 -16.42 6.71
C VAL A 50 -1.94 -15.34 6.00
N ARG A 51 -2.53 -15.71 4.86
CA ARG A 51 -3.52 -14.88 4.19
C ARG A 51 -4.76 -14.90 5.07
N SER A 52 -4.97 -13.82 5.81
CA SER A 52 -6.28 -13.57 6.37
C SER A 52 -7.27 -13.49 5.21
N LYS A 53 -8.45 -14.06 5.37
CA LYS A 53 -9.53 -13.98 4.37
C LYS A 53 -10.13 -12.57 4.26
N ALA A 54 -9.65 -11.62 5.08
CA ALA A 54 -10.10 -10.22 5.08
C ALA A 54 -9.74 -9.55 3.75
N THR A 55 -10.72 -9.02 3.08
CA THR A 55 -10.53 -8.19 1.89
C THR A 55 -10.07 -6.79 2.29
N THR A 56 -9.45 -6.06 1.36
CA THR A 56 -9.06 -4.65 1.61
C THR A 56 -10.26 -3.80 1.99
N SER A 57 -11.42 -4.09 1.42
CA SER A 57 -12.68 -3.40 1.70
C SER A 57 -13.13 -3.61 3.15
N ASP A 58 -13.00 -4.84 3.69
CA ASP A 58 -13.36 -5.13 5.08
C ASP A 58 -12.49 -4.34 6.06
N ILE A 59 -11.19 -4.28 5.81
CA ILE A 59 -10.25 -3.50 6.63
C ILE A 59 -10.58 -2.00 6.59
N MET A 60 -10.90 -1.46 5.41
CA MET A 60 -11.28 -0.06 5.28
C MET A 60 -12.61 0.25 5.98
N PHE A 61 -13.54 -0.67 5.96
CA PHE A 61 -14.81 -0.54 6.68
C PHE A 61 -14.62 -0.54 8.20
N ASP A 62 -13.76 -1.40 8.74
CA ASP A 62 -13.39 -1.42 10.16
C ASP A 62 -12.76 -0.09 10.59
N VAL A 63 -11.92 0.51 9.74
CA VAL A 63 -11.34 1.84 9.99
C VAL A 63 -12.42 2.92 10.05
N VAL A 64 -13.43 2.87 9.16
CA VAL A 64 -14.56 3.81 9.20
C VAL A 64 -15.30 3.69 10.53
N ILE A 65 -15.63 2.45 10.97
CA ILE A 65 -16.30 2.20 12.24
C ILE A 65 -15.47 2.74 13.41
N ALA A 66 -14.17 2.52 13.41
CA ALA A 66 -13.29 3.02 14.46
C ALA A 66 -13.21 4.56 14.52
N LEU A 67 -13.45 5.25 13.39
CA LEU A 67 -13.45 6.72 13.32
C LEU A 67 -14.81 7.34 13.69
N VAL A 68 -15.91 6.56 13.68
CA VAL A 68 -17.25 7.06 14.02
C VAL A 68 -17.32 7.73 15.39
N PRO A 69 -16.80 7.14 16.50
CA PRO A 69 -16.88 7.79 17.80
C PRO A 69 -16.11 9.11 17.85
N ALA A 70 -14.96 9.19 17.18
CA ALA A 70 -14.18 10.43 17.10
C ALA A 70 -14.94 11.53 16.33
N THR A 71 -15.57 11.17 15.21
CA THR A 71 -16.38 12.11 14.43
C THR A 71 -17.63 12.55 15.19
N ALA A 72 -18.32 11.63 15.85
CA ALA A 72 -19.51 11.96 16.65
C ALA A 72 -19.16 12.95 17.77
N PHE A 73 -18.05 12.74 18.46
CA PHE A 73 -17.57 13.65 19.49
C PHE A 73 -17.19 15.02 18.91
N GLY A 74 -16.50 15.04 17.77
CA GLY A 74 -16.18 16.27 17.06
C GLY A 74 -17.43 17.05 16.63
N LEU A 75 -18.45 16.38 16.11
CA LEU A 75 -19.72 17.01 15.74
C LEU A 75 -20.46 17.57 16.95
N TYR A 76 -20.40 16.91 18.09
CA TYR A 76 -21.01 17.39 19.32
C TYR A 76 -20.37 18.69 19.81
N ILE A 77 -19.04 18.82 19.71
CA ILE A 77 -18.31 20.02 20.17
C ILE A 77 -18.43 21.16 19.15
N PHE A 78 -18.23 20.90 17.87
CA PHE A 78 -18.12 21.93 16.82
C PHE A 78 -19.45 22.29 16.15
N GLY A 79 -20.51 21.53 16.43
CA GLY A 79 -21.86 21.80 15.96
C GLY A 79 -22.11 21.52 14.48
N TRP A 80 -23.20 22.09 13.95
CA TRP A 80 -23.75 21.77 12.63
C TRP A 80 -22.80 22.07 11.45
N TYR A 81 -22.01 23.13 11.55
CA TYR A 81 -21.10 23.50 10.48
C TYR A 81 -19.99 22.45 10.27
N ALA A 82 -19.51 21.84 11.34
CA ALA A 82 -18.54 20.75 11.27
C ALA A 82 -19.16 19.50 10.61
N ALA A 83 -20.44 19.21 10.87
CA ALA A 83 -21.16 18.13 10.20
C ALA A 83 -21.23 18.33 8.69
N LEU A 84 -21.55 19.55 8.27
CA LEU A 84 -21.56 19.94 6.86
C LEU A 84 -20.17 19.80 6.22
N LEU A 85 -19.11 20.23 6.91
CA LEU A 85 -17.74 20.11 6.43
C LEU A 85 -17.33 18.65 6.24
N VAL A 86 -17.66 17.77 7.19
CA VAL A 86 -17.42 16.32 7.09
C VAL A 86 -18.14 15.74 5.88
N ALA A 87 -19.43 16.04 5.72
CA ALA A 87 -20.23 15.56 4.59
C ALA A 87 -19.68 16.02 3.25
N VAL A 88 -19.27 17.28 3.15
CA VAL A 88 -18.65 17.84 1.92
C VAL A 88 -17.30 17.17 1.63
N CYS A 89 -16.43 16.96 2.63
CA CYS A 89 -15.15 16.29 2.44
C CYS A 89 -15.34 14.85 1.94
N ILE A 90 -16.25 14.09 2.53
CA ILE A 90 -16.54 12.72 2.10
C ILE A 90 -17.12 12.73 0.68
N GLY A 91 -18.16 13.53 0.43
CA GLY A 91 -18.82 13.61 -0.86
C GLY A 91 -17.88 14.05 -1.99
N SER A 92 -17.02 15.04 -1.75
CA SER A 92 -16.03 15.50 -2.72
C SER A 92 -14.96 14.46 -2.98
N CYS A 93 -14.45 13.76 -1.94
CA CYS A 93 -13.47 12.69 -2.13
C CYS A 93 -14.02 11.54 -2.98
N VAL A 94 -15.24 11.07 -2.67
CA VAL A 94 -15.91 10.02 -3.45
C VAL A 94 -16.19 10.51 -4.89
N GLY A 95 -16.67 11.75 -5.03
CA GLY A 95 -16.95 12.35 -6.35
C GLY A 95 -15.70 12.47 -7.22
N PHE A 96 -14.58 12.95 -6.69
CA PHE A 96 -13.33 13.07 -7.43
C PHE A 96 -12.73 11.70 -7.77
N GLU A 97 -12.85 10.71 -6.89
CA GLU A 97 -12.41 9.35 -7.19
C GLU A 97 -13.23 8.74 -8.33
N ALA A 98 -14.55 8.81 -8.27
CA ALA A 98 -15.43 8.31 -9.33
C ALA A 98 -15.18 9.05 -10.66
N LEU A 99 -15.03 10.37 -10.62
CA LEU A 99 -14.75 11.18 -11.80
C LEU A 99 -13.43 10.80 -12.45
N TYR A 100 -12.36 10.70 -11.68
CA TYR A 100 -11.05 10.31 -12.17
C TYR A 100 -11.04 8.92 -12.79
N GLN A 101 -11.63 7.93 -12.12
CA GLN A 101 -11.69 6.55 -12.60
C GLN A 101 -12.51 6.45 -13.89
N LYS A 102 -13.61 7.21 -13.99
CA LYS A 102 -14.42 7.29 -15.22
C LYS A 102 -13.65 7.95 -16.37
N CYS A 103 -12.93 9.04 -16.11
CA CYS A 103 -12.12 9.72 -17.13
C CYS A 103 -10.98 8.85 -17.65
N MET A 104 -10.38 8.03 -16.78
CA MET A 104 -9.27 7.16 -17.14
C MET A 104 -9.72 5.78 -17.67
N GLY A 105 -11.03 5.54 -17.78
CA GLY A 105 -11.57 4.24 -18.22
C GLY A 105 -11.24 3.06 -17.30
N LYS A 106 -10.88 3.33 -16.05
CA LYS A 106 -10.59 2.31 -15.03
C LYS A 106 -11.89 1.78 -14.43
N LYS A 107 -11.84 0.55 -13.91
CA LYS A 107 -12.97 0.02 -13.12
C LYS A 107 -13.20 0.91 -11.90
N VAL A 108 -14.46 1.30 -11.70
CA VAL A 108 -14.84 2.13 -10.56
C VAL A 108 -14.72 1.32 -9.27
N THR A 109 -13.77 1.68 -8.41
CA THR A 109 -13.48 1.01 -7.12
C THR A 109 -13.98 1.84 -5.92
N VAL A 110 -15.01 2.64 -6.12
CA VAL A 110 -15.62 3.45 -5.05
C VAL A 110 -16.14 2.58 -3.89
N GLY A 111 -16.47 1.31 -4.17
CA GLY A 111 -16.90 0.32 -3.16
C GLY A 111 -15.84 -0.08 -2.14
N ASP A 112 -14.57 0.26 -2.34
CA ASP A 112 -13.49 -0.09 -1.40
C ASP A 112 -13.47 0.79 -0.12
N PHE A 113 -14.40 1.72 0.03
CA PHE A 113 -14.50 2.68 1.15
C PHE A 113 -13.25 3.55 1.38
N SER A 114 -12.23 3.42 0.58
CA SER A 114 -10.96 4.14 0.77
C SER A 114 -11.09 5.65 0.56
N ALA A 115 -11.99 6.11 -0.34
CA ALA A 115 -12.29 7.52 -0.50
C ALA A 115 -13.04 8.08 0.71
N VAL A 116 -13.92 7.28 1.30
CA VAL A 116 -14.66 7.65 2.52
C VAL A 116 -13.70 7.83 3.69
N VAL A 117 -12.78 6.86 3.90
CA VAL A 117 -11.72 6.97 4.93
C VAL A 117 -10.88 8.22 4.72
N THR A 118 -10.44 8.47 3.49
CA THR A 118 -9.63 9.65 3.15
C THR A 118 -10.38 10.95 3.44
N GLY A 119 -11.65 11.05 3.03
CA GLY A 119 -12.49 12.22 3.29
C GLY A 119 -12.76 12.45 4.78
N LEU A 120 -12.99 11.37 5.52
CA LEU A 120 -13.21 11.43 6.97
C LEU A 120 -11.95 11.89 7.72
N LEU A 121 -10.80 11.28 7.40
CA LEU A 121 -9.51 11.67 7.98
C LEU A 121 -9.14 13.11 7.60
N LEU A 122 -9.44 13.54 6.37
CA LEU A 122 -9.20 14.92 5.96
C LEU A 122 -10.06 15.88 6.77
N ALA A 123 -11.36 15.61 6.90
CA ALA A 123 -12.28 16.45 7.67
C ALA A 123 -11.87 16.61 9.13
N LEU A 124 -11.45 15.52 9.78
CA LEU A 124 -10.96 15.55 11.18
C LEU A 124 -9.64 16.32 11.34
N ASN A 125 -8.87 16.46 10.28
CA ASN A 125 -7.63 17.21 10.29
C ASN A 125 -7.79 18.70 9.93
N LEU A 126 -8.95 19.13 9.45
CA LEU A 126 -9.23 20.51 9.07
C LEU A 126 -9.84 21.28 10.24
N PRO A 127 -9.58 22.61 10.35
CA PRO A 127 -10.27 23.44 11.33
C PRO A 127 -11.77 23.54 11.00
N PRO A 128 -12.63 23.52 12.01
CA PRO A 128 -14.09 23.46 11.81
C PRO A 128 -14.68 24.68 11.09
N ASN A 129 -14.00 25.82 11.14
CA ASN A 129 -14.43 27.07 10.52
C ASN A 129 -13.91 27.26 9.09
N LEU A 130 -13.34 26.20 8.48
CA LEU A 130 -12.78 26.31 7.14
C LEU A 130 -13.89 26.53 6.10
N PRO A 131 -13.72 27.45 5.13
CA PRO A 131 -14.67 27.60 4.05
C PRO A 131 -14.74 26.37 3.16
N ILE A 132 -15.95 26.04 2.72
CA ILE A 132 -16.27 24.80 1.99
C ILE A 132 -15.44 24.64 0.71
N TRP A 133 -15.18 25.73 -0.02
CA TRP A 133 -14.39 25.66 -1.26
C TRP A 133 -12.94 25.20 -1.03
N MET A 134 -12.35 25.55 0.12
CA MET A 134 -11.01 25.08 0.49
C MET A 134 -11.01 23.58 0.84
N ALA A 135 -12.08 23.10 1.49
CA ALA A 135 -12.28 21.68 1.75
C ALA A 135 -12.39 20.88 0.46
N ILE A 136 -13.11 21.40 -0.53
CA ILE A 136 -13.22 20.80 -1.88
C ILE A 136 -11.86 20.81 -2.59
N ALA A 137 -11.11 21.91 -2.55
CA ALA A 137 -9.77 21.98 -3.15
C ALA A 137 -8.79 20.98 -2.49
N GLY A 138 -8.83 20.87 -1.16
CA GLY A 138 -8.03 19.88 -0.42
C GLY A 138 -8.37 18.44 -0.76
N SER A 139 -9.66 18.13 -0.89
CA SER A 139 -10.12 16.78 -1.27
C SER A 139 -9.75 16.44 -2.72
N ALA A 140 -9.81 17.39 -3.63
CA ALA A 140 -9.34 17.21 -5.01
C ALA A 140 -7.85 16.88 -5.04
N PHE A 141 -7.03 17.62 -4.30
CA PHE A 141 -5.60 17.38 -4.18
C PHE A 141 -5.32 16.00 -3.59
N ALA A 142 -6.00 15.63 -2.50
CA ALA A 142 -5.84 14.34 -1.84
C ALA A 142 -6.09 13.16 -2.77
N ILE A 143 -7.20 13.21 -3.51
CA ILE A 143 -7.63 12.10 -4.36
C ILE A 143 -6.86 12.08 -5.69
N ILE A 144 -6.81 13.20 -6.41
CA ILE A 144 -6.25 13.23 -7.77
C ILE A 144 -4.73 13.09 -7.71
N ILE A 145 -4.06 13.92 -6.91
CA ILE A 145 -2.60 13.98 -6.90
C ILE A 145 -2.01 12.91 -6.01
N VAL A 146 -2.40 12.84 -4.72
CA VAL A 146 -1.74 11.96 -3.77
C VAL A 146 -2.16 10.50 -3.94
N LYS A 147 -3.44 10.23 -4.25
CA LYS A 147 -3.94 8.85 -4.34
C LYS A 147 -3.88 8.28 -5.77
N GLN A 148 -4.45 8.97 -6.75
CA GLN A 148 -4.66 8.41 -8.08
C GLN A 148 -3.43 8.52 -8.98
N LEU A 149 -2.64 9.58 -8.86
CA LEU A 149 -1.45 9.78 -9.67
C LEU A 149 -0.37 8.73 -9.39
N PHE A 150 -0.27 8.27 -8.15
CA PHE A 150 0.70 7.24 -7.72
C PHE A 150 0.22 5.78 -7.88
N GLY A 151 -0.95 5.56 -8.46
CA GLY A 151 -1.42 4.21 -8.81
C GLY A 151 -2.56 3.65 -7.95
N GLY A 152 -3.10 4.42 -7.00
CA GLY A 152 -4.25 4.04 -6.19
C GLY A 152 -3.88 3.38 -4.85
N LEU A 153 -4.80 2.59 -4.33
CA LEU A 153 -4.71 1.99 -3.00
C LEU A 153 -3.45 1.11 -2.85
N GLY A 154 -2.67 1.35 -1.81
CA GLY A 154 -1.49 0.55 -1.48
C GLY A 154 -0.18 1.01 -2.13
N GLN A 155 -0.21 1.93 -3.10
CA GLN A 155 0.98 2.51 -3.72
C GLN A 155 1.22 3.97 -3.36
N ASN A 156 0.44 4.51 -2.44
CA ASN A 156 0.59 5.87 -1.96
C ASN A 156 1.89 6.01 -1.16
N PHE A 157 2.74 6.93 -1.57
CA PHE A 157 3.97 7.22 -0.86
C PHE A 157 3.74 7.99 0.46
N MET A 158 2.57 8.64 0.60
CA MET A 158 2.15 9.35 1.81
C MET A 158 0.64 9.21 2.04
N ASN A 159 0.20 9.47 3.26
CA ASN A 159 -1.23 9.51 3.58
C ASN A 159 -1.91 10.68 2.84
N PRO A 160 -2.94 10.42 1.98
CA PRO A 160 -3.57 11.45 1.16
C PRO A 160 -4.23 12.56 1.98
N ALA A 161 -4.79 12.25 3.15
CA ALA A 161 -5.38 13.26 4.02
C ALA A 161 -4.34 14.23 4.60
N LEU A 162 -3.16 13.72 5.00
CA LEU A 162 -2.06 14.56 5.49
C LEU A 162 -1.42 15.37 4.36
N GLY A 163 -1.26 14.79 3.18
CA GLY A 163 -0.76 15.49 2.00
C GLY A 163 -1.64 16.69 1.63
N ALA A 164 -2.97 16.49 1.63
CA ALA A 164 -3.92 17.58 1.41
C ALA A 164 -3.86 18.66 2.49
N ARG A 165 -3.71 18.28 3.76
CA ARG A 165 -3.54 19.24 4.84
C ARG A 165 -2.27 20.08 4.66
N CYS A 166 -1.14 19.45 4.34
CA CYS A 166 0.12 20.18 4.06
C CYS A 166 -0.06 21.14 2.88
N PHE A 167 -0.71 20.70 1.80
CA PHE A 167 -1.01 21.54 0.65
C PHE A 167 -1.85 22.77 1.04
N LEU A 168 -2.92 22.58 1.80
CA LEU A 168 -3.77 23.68 2.26
C LEU A 168 -3.02 24.64 3.17
N LEU A 169 -2.18 24.15 4.07
CA LEU A 169 -1.36 24.98 4.96
C LEU A 169 -0.35 25.83 4.19
N LEU A 170 0.30 25.26 3.17
CA LEU A 170 1.26 25.99 2.35
C LEU A 170 0.60 27.01 1.42
N SER A 171 -0.52 26.62 0.81
CA SER A 171 -1.22 27.45 -0.19
C SER A 171 -2.03 28.58 0.46
N PHE A 172 -2.62 28.32 1.63
CA PHE A 172 -3.58 29.23 2.27
C PHE A 172 -3.22 29.54 3.73
N SER A 173 -1.93 29.59 4.06
CA SER A 173 -1.43 29.82 5.43
C SER A 173 -2.06 31.04 6.09
N ARG A 174 -2.08 32.18 5.41
CA ARG A 174 -2.67 33.43 5.94
C ARG A 174 -4.14 33.32 6.29
N TYR A 175 -4.88 32.49 5.55
CA TYR A 175 -6.31 32.32 5.78
C TYR A 175 -6.55 31.37 6.97
N ILE A 176 -5.77 30.30 7.07
CA ILE A 176 -5.86 29.32 8.14
C ILE A 176 -5.42 29.94 9.48
N ASP A 177 -4.39 30.79 9.48
CA ASP A 177 -3.95 31.50 10.67
C ASP A 177 -5.03 32.43 11.23
N LYS A 178 -5.79 33.11 10.39
CA LYS A 178 -6.95 33.93 10.81
C LYS A 178 -8.09 33.12 11.43
N LEU A 179 -8.23 31.85 11.07
CA LEU A 179 -9.27 30.96 11.61
C LEU A 179 -8.88 30.32 12.93
N ARG A 180 -7.61 30.43 13.34
CA ARG A 180 -7.05 29.82 14.53
C ARG A 180 -7.18 30.71 15.78
N ILE A 181 -7.54 31.97 15.61
CA ILE A 181 -7.80 32.95 16.67
C ILE A 181 -9.30 32.94 16.97
#